data_4341e44bf3dba8d3f833c0e4487a5443
#
_entry.id   4341e44bf3dba8d3f833c0e4487a5443
#
_cell.length_a   1.000
_cell.length_b   1.000
_cell.length_c   1.000
_cell.angle_alpha   90.00
_cell.angle_beta   90.00
_cell.angle_gamma   90.00
#
_symmetry.space_group_name_H-M   'P 1'
#
loop_
_entity.id
_entity.type
_entity.pdbx_description
1 polymer ?
#
loop_
_entity_poly.entity_id
_entity_poly.type
_entity_poly.pdbx_seq_one_letter_code
_entity_poly.pdbx_strand_id
1 'polypeptide(L)'
;MSKVLVSVCMPAHNAAKTILPAVESALAQDVPLEVVIIDDASTDNTAALIRETYEGRENVRLISNETNLGAAESRNKAVREAAGEYVAFLDADDSWAEDKLKKQLVKLKKTGASLCCTGRELITPEGEHTGRAIGVMPKITYKRLLTSNYINCSSVLISREIALEFPMEHEECHEDYLTWLRILEKHGPAAGIDEPLLYYRLTNTGKSGSKFHSSQMTYRTYRCKGYGRVVSAGLYVVYGVNGVLKYLRA
;
A
#
# COMPACT_ATOMS: atom_id res chain seq x y z
N MET A 1 28.33 4.85 5.03
CA MET A 1 27.01 4.46 4.46
C MET A 1 26.24 5.70 4.07
N SER A 2 25.68 5.76 2.87
CA SER A 2 24.76 6.86 2.48
C SER A 2 23.53 6.82 3.40
N LYS A 3 23.04 7.99 3.81
CA LYS A 3 21.82 8.07 4.64
C LYS A 3 20.65 7.42 3.88
N VAL A 4 19.94 6.49 4.51
CA VAL A 4 18.71 5.89 3.93
C VAL A 4 17.68 6.98 3.69
N LEU A 5 17.17 7.08 2.46
CA LEU A 5 16.15 8.06 2.09
C LEU A 5 14.75 7.46 2.19
N VAL A 6 14.58 6.22 1.70
CA VAL A 6 13.27 5.53 1.68
C VAL A 6 13.39 4.18 2.38
N SER A 7 12.48 3.89 3.30
CA SER A 7 12.27 2.55 3.83
C SER A 7 11.05 1.91 3.16
N VAL A 8 11.25 0.80 2.49
CA VAL A 8 10.16 0.00 1.91
C VAL A 8 9.63 -0.92 3.00
N CYS A 9 8.40 -0.69 3.44
CA CYS A 9 7.71 -1.46 4.48
C CYS A 9 6.88 -2.57 3.83
N MET A 10 7.27 -3.82 4.07
CA MET A 10 6.70 -5.01 3.41
C MET A 10 6.17 -6.01 4.45
N PRO A 11 4.85 -6.10 4.65
CA PRO A 11 4.26 -7.21 5.40
C PRO A 11 4.28 -8.48 4.54
N ALA A 12 4.61 -9.62 5.13
CA ALA A 12 4.63 -10.91 4.45
C ALA A 12 3.98 -11.99 5.32
N HIS A 13 3.05 -12.75 4.76
CA HIS A 13 2.48 -13.94 5.38
C HIS A 13 2.19 -14.98 4.31
N ASN A 14 2.87 -16.14 4.39
CA ASN A 14 2.74 -17.23 3.41
C ASN A 14 2.93 -16.75 1.95
N ALA A 15 4.02 -16.00 1.72
CA ALA A 15 4.32 -15.33 0.47
C ALA A 15 5.51 -15.95 -0.31
N ALA A 16 5.89 -17.20 -0.02
CA ALA A 16 7.08 -17.82 -0.62
C ALA A 16 7.12 -17.79 -2.15
N LYS A 17 5.96 -17.74 -2.81
CA LYS A 17 5.85 -17.72 -4.29
C LYS A 17 6.06 -16.32 -4.89
N THR A 18 5.86 -15.25 -4.13
CA THR A 18 5.77 -13.88 -4.65
C THR A 18 6.76 -12.91 -4.01
N ILE A 19 7.30 -13.25 -2.84
CA ILE A 19 8.13 -12.33 -2.05
C ILE A 19 9.42 -11.91 -2.76
N LEU A 20 10.12 -12.82 -3.47
CA LEU A 20 11.38 -12.48 -4.11
C LEU A 20 11.20 -11.46 -5.25
N PRO A 21 10.27 -11.61 -6.22
CA PRO A 21 9.96 -10.57 -7.18
C PRO A 21 9.58 -9.23 -6.55
N ALA A 22 8.84 -9.23 -5.44
CA ALA A 22 8.48 -8.01 -4.72
C ALA A 22 9.72 -7.29 -4.16
N VAL A 23 10.59 -8.00 -3.45
CA VAL A 23 11.84 -7.45 -2.89
C VAL A 23 12.79 -6.96 -4.00
N GLU A 24 12.98 -7.75 -5.07
CA GLU A 24 13.84 -7.35 -6.20
C GLU A 24 13.32 -6.08 -6.88
N SER A 25 12.01 -5.93 -7.05
CA SER A 25 11.42 -4.72 -7.62
C SER A 25 11.65 -3.47 -6.75
N ALA A 26 11.71 -3.65 -5.43
CA ALA A 26 12.06 -2.58 -4.50
C ALA A 26 13.57 -2.25 -4.56
N LEU A 27 14.43 -3.27 -4.62
CA LEU A 27 15.88 -3.09 -4.71
C LEU A 27 16.35 -2.50 -6.04
N ALA A 28 15.55 -2.64 -7.12
CA ALA A 28 15.82 -2.05 -8.42
C ALA A 28 15.58 -0.54 -8.50
N GLN A 29 14.99 0.08 -7.46
CA GLN A 29 14.74 1.52 -7.44
C GLN A 29 16.03 2.33 -7.32
N ASP A 30 16.21 3.35 -8.18
CA ASP A 30 17.38 4.24 -8.22
C ASP A 30 17.32 5.32 -7.13
N VAL A 31 17.24 4.90 -5.86
CA VAL A 31 17.27 5.77 -4.68
C VAL A 31 17.92 5.06 -3.49
N PRO A 32 18.58 5.77 -2.55
CA PRO A 32 19.09 5.17 -1.33
C PRO A 32 17.96 4.59 -0.49
N LEU A 33 17.85 3.27 -0.38
CA LEU A 33 16.75 2.61 0.32
C LEU A 33 17.20 1.41 1.17
N GLU A 34 16.31 1.07 2.11
CA GLU A 34 16.26 -0.24 2.77
C GLU A 34 14.91 -0.91 2.54
N VAL A 35 14.87 -2.22 2.64
CA VAL A 35 13.62 -3.02 2.66
C VAL A 35 13.46 -3.62 4.05
N VAL A 36 12.38 -3.25 4.75
CA VAL A 36 12.02 -3.77 6.07
C VAL A 36 10.85 -4.74 5.90
N ILE A 37 11.14 -6.03 5.99
CA ILE A 37 10.17 -7.11 5.80
C ILE A 37 9.73 -7.58 7.18
N ILE A 38 8.42 -7.58 7.42
CA ILE A 38 7.81 -8.18 8.60
C ILE A 38 7.17 -9.50 8.20
N ASP A 39 7.81 -10.59 8.57
CA ASP A 39 7.23 -11.92 8.42
C ASP A 39 6.21 -12.15 9.54
N ASP A 40 4.95 -12.17 9.17
CA ASP A 40 3.82 -12.23 10.10
C ASP A 40 3.44 -13.67 10.44
N ALA A 41 4.39 -14.40 11.07
CA ALA A 41 4.29 -15.80 11.45
C ALA A 41 3.91 -16.72 10.27
N SER A 42 4.66 -16.63 9.16
CA SER A 42 4.48 -17.54 8.03
C SER A 42 4.71 -18.98 8.42
N THR A 43 3.87 -19.87 7.88
CA THR A 43 3.97 -21.33 8.07
C THR A 43 4.59 -22.04 6.86
N ASP A 44 4.78 -21.31 5.76
CA ASP A 44 5.47 -21.79 4.56
C ASP A 44 6.97 -21.40 4.60
N ASN A 45 7.67 -21.56 3.49
CA ASN A 45 9.11 -21.30 3.39
C ASN A 45 9.47 -19.80 3.25
N THR A 46 8.53 -18.85 3.46
CA THR A 46 8.74 -17.40 3.23
C THR A 46 9.97 -16.87 3.98
N ALA A 47 10.02 -17.05 5.30
CA ALA A 47 11.10 -16.49 6.13
C ALA A 47 12.46 -17.13 5.82
N ALA A 48 12.50 -18.45 5.57
CA ALA A 48 13.74 -19.14 5.22
C ALA A 48 14.28 -18.66 3.87
N LEU A 49 13.41 -18.53 2.87
CA LEU A 49 13.76 -18.05 1.53
C LEU A 49 14.37 -16.64 1.56
N ILE A 50 13.80 -15.73 2.37
CA ILE A 50 14.32 -14.37 2.52
C ILE A 50 15.70 -14.40 3.17
N ARG A 51 15.89 -15.17 4.25
CA ARG A 51 17.19 -15.27 4.95
C ARG A 51 18.27 -15.80 4.02
N GLU A 52 17.98 -16.88 3.30
CA GLU A 52 18.92 -17.50 2.37
C GLU A 52 19.29 -16.57 1.21
N THR A 53 18.31 -15.90 0.60
CA THR A 53 18.54 -15.07 -0.60
C THR A 53 19.25 -13.78 -0.28
N TYR A 54 18.96 -13.16 0.87
CA TYR A 54 19.49 -11.83 1.23
C TYR A 54 20.50 -11.87 2.39
N GLU A 55 21.10 -13.02 2.65
CA GLU A 55 22.17 -13.15 3.66
C GLU A 55 23.30 -12.16 3.38
N GLY A 56 23.69 -11.39 4.41
CA GLY A 56 24.75 -10.37 4.31
C GLY A 56 24.36 -9.09 3.58
N ARG A 57 23.12 -8.94 3.10
CA ARG A 57 22.63 -7.68 2.52
C ARG A 57 22.15 -6.71 3.62
N GLU A 58 22.96 -5.71 3.92
CA GLU A 58 22.69 -4.73 4.99
C GLU A 58 21.42 -3.91 4.77
N ASN A 59 20.97 -3.73 3.51
CA ASN A 59 19.78 -2.97 3.17
C ASN A 59 18.50 -3.81 3.05
N VAL A 60 18.53 -5.10 3.43
CA VAL A 60 17.34 -5.96 3.56
C VAL A 60 17.28 -6.48 4.98
N ARG A 61 16.20 -6.16 5.69
CA ARG A 61 15.99 -6.55 7.08
C ARG A 61 14.73 -7.39 7.19
N LEU A 62 14.87 -8.60 7.75
CA LEU A 62 13.74 -9.49 8.06
C LEU A 62 13.52 -9.50 9.58
N ILE A 63 12.29 -9.21 9.99
CA ILE A 63 11.82 -9.25 11.37
C ILE A 63 10.61 -10.18 11.41
N SER A 64 10.66 -11.24 12.20
CA SER A 64 9.55 -12.18 12.33
C SER A 64 8.67 -11.84 13.54
N ASN A 65 7.35 -11.98 13.40
CA ASN A 65 6.41 -11.97 14.49
C ASN A 65 6.26 -13.39 15.07
N GLU A 66 6.02 -13.50 16.36
CA GLU A 66 5.78 -14.79 17.01
C GLU A 66 4.40 -15.37 16.67
N THR A 67 3.43 -14.49 16.42
CA THR A 67 2.05 -14.82 16.03
C THR A 67 1.61 -13.94 14.89
N ASN A 68 0.60 -14.37 14.13
CA ASN A 68 0.00 -13.54 13.08
C ASN A 68 -0.75 -12.36 13.70
N LEU A 69 -0.25 -11.15 13.46
CA LEU A 69 -0.79 -9.87 13.96
C LEU A 69 -1.62 -9.13 12.90
N GLY A 70 -1.64 -9.63 11.67
CA GLY A 70 -2.31 -9.03 10.54
C GLY A 70 -1.49 -7.98 9.78
N ALA A 71 -1.98 -7.62 8.60
CA ALA A 71 -1.25 -6.73 7.68
C ALA A 71 -1.09 -5.30 8.23
N ALA A 72 -2.09 -4.78 8.94
CA ALA A 72 -2.06 -3.45 9.54
C ALA A 72 -0.91 -3.33 10.55
N GLU A 73 -0.86 -4.24 11.55
CA GLU A 73 0.16 -4.18 12.59
C GLU A 73 1.55 -4.50 12.05
N SER A 74 1.66 -5.40 11.07
CA SER A 74 2.93 -5.70 10.40
C SER A 74 3.45 -4.48 9.62
N ARG A 75 2.60 -3.69 8.94
CA ARG A 75 2.99 -2.42 8.33
C ARG A 75 3.39 -1.38 9.37
N ASN A 76 2.64 -1.24 10.46
CA ASN A 76 2.98 -0.34 11.55
C ASN A 76 4.33 -0.67 12.19
N LYS A 77 4.61 -1.97 12.41
CA LYS A 77 5.90 -2.44 12.92
C LYS A 77 7.03 -2.08 11.95
N ALA A 78 6.85 -2.31 10.64
CA ALA A 78 7.83 -1.92 9.65
C ALA A 78 8.10 -0.41 9.64
N VAL A 79 7.07 0.44 9.80
CA VAL A 79 7.20 1.91 9.89
C VAL A 79 7.98 2.33 11.14
N ARG A 80 7.76 1.67 12.29
CA ARG A 80 8.54 1.93 13.52
C ARG A 80 10.03 1.58 13.35
N GLU A 81 10.31 0.45 12.68
CA GLU A 81 11.66 -0.05 12.39
C GLU A 81 12.38 0.70 11.26
N ALA A 82 11.65 1.46 10.46
CA ALA A 82 12.17 2.22 9.31
C ALA A 82 13.18 3.28 9.73
N ALA A 83 14.29 3.42 8.98
CA ALA A 83 15.32 4.43 9.19
C ALA A 83 15.23 5.59 8.16
N GLY A 84 14.48 5.43 7.08
CA GLY A 84 14.32 6.40 6.00
C GLY A 84 13.51 7.62 6.41
N GLU A 85 13.72 8.72 5.70
CA GLU A 85 12.91 9.94 5.80
C GLU A 85 11.49 9.70 5.26
N TYR A 86 11.38 8.85 4.24
CA TYR A 86 10.13 8.43 3.63
C TYR A 86 9.89 6.94 3.86
N VAL A 87 8.62 6.57 3.86
CA VAL A 87 8.12 5.19 3.87
C VAL A 87 7.35 4.93 2.59
N ALA A 88 7.66 3.81 1.94
CA ALA A 88 6.89 3.26 0.85
C ALA A 88 6.31 1.91 1.27
N PHE A 89 5.01 1.69 1.06
CA PHE A 89 4.39 0.39 1.32
C PHE A 89 4.45 -0.48 0.06
N LEU A 90 4.79 -1.76 0.25
CA LEU A 90 4.75 -2.77 -0.81
C LEU A 90 4.27 -4.09 -0.20
N ASP A 91 3.15 -4.59 -0.67
CA ASP A 91 2.66 -5.91 -0.28
C ASP A 91 3.49 -7.01 -0.96
N ALA A 92 3.68 -8.14 -0.29
CA ALA A 92 4.59 -9.21 -0.70
C ALA A 92 4.18 -9.96 -1.99
N ASP A 93 3.01 -9.64 -2.54
CA ASP A 93 2.48 -10.20 -3.80
C ASP A 93 2.47 -9.19 -4.95
N ASP A 94 2.80 -7.92 -4.70
CA ASP A 94 2.89 -6.85 -5.69
C ASP A 94 4.35 -6.61 -6.14
N SER A 95 4.54 -5.76 -7.16
CA SER A 95 5.87 -5.29 -7.59
C SER A 95 5.81 -3.90 -8.23
N TRP A 96 6.96 -3.26 -8.41
CA TRP A 96 7.06 -1.89 -8.91
C TRP A 96 7.82 -1.77 -10.22
N ALA A 97 7.49 -0.75 -11.02
CA ALA A 97 8.34 -0.25 -12.07
C ALA A 97 9.59 0.45 -11.49
N GLU A 98 10.74 0.35 -12.17
CA GLU A 98 12.06 0.77 -11.66
C GLU A 98 12.17 2.25 -11.27
N ASP A 99 11.40 3.13 -11.87
CA ASP A 99 11.48 4.59 -11.65
C ASP A 99 10.40 5.15 -10.70
N LYS A 100 9.59 4.27 -10.06
CA LYS A 100 8.46 4.66 -9.22
C LYS A 100 8.86 5.61 -8.10
N LEU A 101 9.80 5.21 -7.25
CA LEU A 101 10.18 6.02 -6.08
C LEU A 101 10.82 7.35 -6.48
N LYS A 102 11.67 7.35 -7.51
CA LYS A 102 12.28 8.57 -8.05
C LYS A 102 11.24 9.58 -8.51
N LYS A 103 10.24 9.14 -9.30
CA LYS A 103 9.12 9.98 -9.75
C LYS A 103 8.28 10.50 -8.58
N GLN A 104 8.02 9.66 -7.58
CA GLN A 104 7.23 10.06 -6.41
C GLN A 104 7.96 11.09 -5.55
N LEU A 105 9.26 10.94 -5.30
CA LEU A 105 10.06 11.93 -4.56
C LEU A 105 10.06 13.29 -5.25
N VAL A 106 10.25 13.31 -6.57
CA VAL A 106 10.15 14.56 -7.37
C VAL A 106 8.76 15.18 -7.25
N LYS A 107 7.71 14.35 -7.31
CA LYS A 107 6.32 14.81 -7.20
C LYS A 107 6.02 15.39 -5.83
N LEU A 108 6.42 14.71 -4.74
CA LEU A 108 6.26 15.22 -3.37
C LEU A 108 6.97 16.56 -3.18
N LYS A 109 8.23 16.67 -3.61
CA LYS A 109 9.00 17.90 -3.53
C LYS A 109 8.34 19.06 -4.31
N LYS A 110 7.77 18.78 -5.49
CA LYS A 110 7.10 19.78 -6.34
C LYS A 110 5.77 20.24 -5.77
N THR A 111 5.01 19.36 -5.12
CA THR A 111 3.62 19.65 -4.71
C THR A 111 3.49 20.00 -3.24
N GLY A 112 4.45 19.65 -2.39
CA GLY A 112 4.35 19.75 -0.93
C GLY A 112 3.27 18.83 -0.33
N ALA A 113 2.79 17.83 -1.10
CA ALA A 113 1.76 16.91 -0.63
C ALA A 113 2.30 15.99 0.48
N SER A 114 1.44 15.57 1.40
CA SER A 114 1.76 14.66 2.51
C SER A 114 2.10 13.26 2.05
N LEU A 115 1.44 12.79 0.99
CA LEU A 115 1.67 11.49 0.35
C LEU A 115 1.53 11.58 -1.17
N CYS A 116 2.18 10.62 -1.87
CA CYS A 116 2.06 10.43 -3.30
C CYS A 116 1.71 8.98 -3.61
N CYS A 117 0.74 8.77 -4.51
CA CYS A 117 0.40 7.44 -5.03
C CYS A 117 0.51 7.40 -6.55
N THR A 118 0.47 6.21 -7.13
CA THR A 118 0.61 5.99 -8.57
C THR A 118 -0.57 5.19 -9.12
N GLY A 119 -0.76 5.23 -10.43
CA GLY A 119 -1.56 4.25 -11.14
C GLY A 119 -0.98 2.85 -10.99
N ARG A 120 -1.76 1.85 -11.40
CA ARG A 120 -1.35 0.44 -11.36
C ARG A 120 -1.74 -0.29 -12.64
N GLU A 121 -0.96 -1.29 -12.99
CA GLU A 121 -1.31 -2.33 -13.95
C GLU A 121 -1.73 -3.59 -13.20
N LEU A 122 -2.73 -4.29 -13.69
CA LEU A 122 -3.11 -5.59 -13.15
C LEU A 122 -2.22 -6.68 -13.76
N ILE A 123 -1.66 -7.54 -12.90
CA ILE A 123 -0.92 -8.73 -13.33
C ILE A 123 -1.66 -10.00 -12.90
N THR A 124 -1.44 -11.09 -13.63
CA THR A 124 -2.03 -12.39 -13.30
C THR A 124 -1.46 -12.95 -11.99
N PRO A 125 -2.07 -14.01 -11.40
CA PRO A 125 -1.49 -14.69 -10.23
C PRO A 125 -0.06 -15.20 -10.48
N GLU A 126 0.29 -15.52 -11.72
CA GLU A 126 1.61 -15.97 -12.18
C GLU A 126 2.60 -14.83 -12.41
N GLY A 127 2.11 -13.57 -12.42
CA GLY A 127 2.93 -12.37 -12.62
C GLY A 127 2.99 -11.86 -14.06
N GLU A 128 2.13 -12.34 -14.93
CA GLU A 128 2.07 -11.90 -16.33
C GLU A 128 1.32 -10.57 -16.45
N HIS A 129 1.84 -9.66 -17.27
CA HIS A 129 1.21 -8.37 -17.54
C HIS A 129 -0.08 -8.55 -18.36
N THR A 130 -1.18 -7.98 -17.86
CA THR A 130 -2.49 -8.05 -18.55
C THR A 130 -2.70 -6.90 -19.54
N GLY A 131 -1.86 -5.87 -19.50
CA GLY A 131 -2.05 -4.61 -20.24
C GLY A 131 -3.19 -3.75 -19.69
N ARG A 132 -3.87 -4.18 -18.63
CA ARG A 132 -4.98 -3.44 -18.03
C ARG A 132 -4.49 -2.51 -16.94
N ALA A 133 -4.42 -1.21 -17.27
CA ALA A 133 -4.02 -0.17 -16.34
C ALA A 133 -5.21 0.52 -15.68
N ILE A 134 -5.04 0.90 -14.42
CA ILE A 134 -5.97 1.73 -13.65
C ILE A 134 -5.23 2.99 -13.22
N GLY A 135 -5.61 4.11 -13.80
CA GLY A 135 -5.01 5.40 -13.55
C GLY A 135 -5.42 6.02 -12.21
N VAL A 136 -4.75 7.11 -11.88
CA VAL A 136 -5.00 7.91 -10.67
C VAL A 136 -5.03 9.40 -11.01
N MET A 137 -5.88 10.17 -10.31
CA MET A 137 -5.94 11.62 -10.52
C MET A 137 -4.68 12.32 -10.00
N PRO A 138 -4.20 13.41 -10.68
CA PRO A 138 -3.02 14.16 -10.26
C PRO A 138 -3.12 14.77 -8.84
N LYS A 139 -4.36 15.00 -8.36
CA LYS A 139 -4.68 15.53 -7.02
C LYS A 139 -5.90 14.82 -6.47
N ILE A 140 -5.74 14.16 -5.30
CA ILE A 140 -6.81 13.43 -4.63
C ILE A 140 -7.15 14.17 -3.33
N THR A 141 -8.33 14.79 -3.29
CA THR A 141 -8.81 15.47 -2.09
C THR A 141 -9.55 14.52 -1.16
N TYR A 142 -9.67 14.88 0.12
CA TYR A 142 -10.47 14.14 1.11
C TYR A 142 -11.89 13.83 0.59
N LYS A 143 -12.60 14.85 0.09
CA LYS A 143 -13.96 14.68 -0.44
C LYS A 143 -14.02 13.68 -1.60
N ARG A 144 -13.02 13.67 -2.46
CA ARG A 144 -12.93 12.74 -3.58
C ARG A 144 -12.65 11.32 -3.08
N LEU A 145 -11.73 11.19 -2.14
CA LEU A 145 -11.39 9.89 -1.54
C LEU A 145 -12.59 9.29 -0.80
N LEU A 146 -13.43 10.09 -0.11
CA LEU A 146 -14.66 9.61 0.53
C LEU A 146 -15.62 8.90 -0.42
N THR A 147 -15.62 9.24 -1.70
CA THR A 147 -16.58 8.71 -2.67
C THR A 147 -16.02 7.60 -3.55
N SER A 148 -14.72 7.34 -3.49
CA SER A 148 -14.06 6.22 -4.20
C SER A 148 -12.62 6.10 -3.70
N ASN A 149 -12.17 4.88 -3.37
CA ASN A 149 -10.76 4.66 -3.05
C ASN A 149 -9.90 4.68 -4.33
N TYR A 150 -9.04 5.68 -4.45
CA TYR A 150 -8.09 5.87 -5.54
C TYR A 150 -6.67 5.49 -5.15
N ILE A 151 -6.40 5.25 -3.86
CA ILE A 151 -5.07 5.05 -3.29
C ILE A 151 -4.91 3.58 -2.93
N ASN A 152 -4.11 2.85 -3.70
CA ASN A 152 -3.69 1.50 -3.37
C ASN A 152 -2.51 1.54 -2.41
N CYS A 153 -2.48 0.69 -1.37
CA CYS A 153 -1.45 0.69 -0.35
C CYS A 153 -0.04 0.56 -0.96
N SER A 154 0.18 -0.44 -1.81
CA SER A 154 1.47 -0.70 -2.48
C SER A 154 1.90 0.41 -3.45
N SER A 155 1.04 1.40 -3.74
CA SER A 155 1.38 2.56 -4.57
C SER A 155 1.92 3.76 -3.79
N VAL A 156 1.81 3.77 -2.46
CA VAL A 156 2.04 4.96 -1.62
C VAL A 156 3.51 5.17 -1.29
N LEU A 157 3.93 6.44 -1.37
CA LEU A 157 5.13 7.00 -0.73
C LEU A 157 4.68 8.16 0.16
N ILE A 158 5.12 8.17 1.42
CA ILE A 158 4.70 9.13 2.46
C ILE A 158 5.88 9.49 3.35
N SER A 159 5.91 10.68 3.99
CA SER A 159 6.91 10.96 5.00
C SER A 159 6.74 10.01 6.20
N ARG A 160 7.87 9.53 6.75
CA ARG A 160 7.84 8.62 7.90
C ARG A 160 7.16 9.26 9.12
N GLU A 161 7.32 10.55 9.32
CA GLU A 161 6.69 11.29 10.41
C GLU A 161 5.16 11.17 10.35
N ILE A 162 4.56 11.39 9.17
CA ILE A 162 3.11 11.26 8.98
C ILE A 162 2.66 9.80 9.11
N ALA A 163 3.45 8.84 8.61
CA ALA A 163 3.11 7.43 8.75
C ALA A 163 3.10 6.98 10.22
N LEU A 164 3.99 7.52 11.07
CA LEU A 164 4.00 7.30 12.52
C LEU A 164 2.84 8.00 13.24
N GLU A 165 2.43 9.18 12.77
CA GLU A 165 1.30 9.92 13.32
C GLU A 165 -0.06 9.23 13.07
N PHE A 166 -0.17 8.51 11.94
CA PHE A 166 -1.39 7.84 11.50
C PHE A 166 -1.15 6.33 11.29
N PRO A 167 -0.99 5.56 12.37
CA PRO A 167 -0.86 4.11 12.23
C PRO A 167 -2.14 3.50 11.60
N MET A 168 -1.96 2.39 10.90
CA MET A 168 -3.07 1.61 10.37
C MET A 168 -3.77 0.87 11.51
N GLU A 169 -5.06 1.13 11.67
CA GLU A 169 -5.89 0.57 12.73
C GLU A 169 -7.16 -0.04 12.14
N HIS A 170 -7.88 -0.83 12.93
CA HIS A 170 -9.19 -1.34 12.55
C HIS A 170 -9.18 -2.33 11.39
N GLU A 171 -8.54 -3.49 11.58
CA GLU A 171 -8.51 -4.56 10.58
C GLU A 171 -9.90 -5.11 10.18
N GLU A 172 -10.94 -4.79 10.95
CA GLU A 172 -12.33 -5.07 10.62
C GLU A 172 -12.89 -4.20 9.48
N CYS A 173 -12.12 -3.21 9.02
CA CYS A 173 -12.43 -2.37 7.85
C CYS A 173 -11.24 -2.35 6.86
N HIS A 174 -11.28 -1.47 5.86
CA HIS A 174 -10.10 -1.19 5.03
C HIS A 174 -9.17 -0.25 5.79
N GLU A 175 -8.20 -0.81 6.51
CA GLU A 175 -7.27 -0.11 7.38
C GLU A 175 -6.46 0.98 6.65
N ASP A 176 -5.99 0.67 5.44
CA ASP A 176 -5.27 1.60 4.58
C ASP A 176 -6.15 2.77 4.12
N TYR A 177 -7.36 2.48 3.65
CA TYR A 177 -8.30 3.48 3.20
C TYR A 177 -8.71 4.43 4.33
N LEU A 178 -8.95 3.90 5.54
CA LEU A 178 -9.22 4.70 6.74
C LEU A 178 -8.06 5.63 7.06
N THR A 179 -6.84 5.11 7.01
CA THR A 179 -5.61 5.87 7.27
C THR A 179 -5.44 7.00 6.26
N TRP A 180 -5.63 6.74 4.96
CA TRP A 180 -5.57 7.77 3.93
C TRP A 180 -6.63 8.85 4.12
N LEU A 181 -7.85 8.49 4.51
CA LEU A 181 -8.90 9.47 4.83
C LEU A 181 -8.48 10.37 6.01
N ARG A 182 -7.90 9.82 7.07
CA ARG A 182 -7.43 10.60 8.23
C ARG A 182 -6.30 11.55 7.85
N ILE A 183 -5.34 11.08 7.07
CA ILE A 183 -4.21 11.89 6.59
C ILE A 183 -4.68 13.03 5.69
N LEU A 184 -5.53 12.76 4.70
CA LEU A 184 -6.01 13.79 3.78
C LEU A 184 -6.90 14.84 4.45
N GLU A 185 -7.59 14.47 5.51
CA GLU A 185 -8.38 15.41 6.32
C GLU A 185 -7.50 16.42 7.04
N LYS A 186 -6.37 15.97 7.62
CA LYS A 186 -5.47 16.81 8.41
C LYS A 186 -4.41 17.52 7.56
N HIS A 187 -3.77 16.80 6.64
CA HIS A 187 -2.60 17.26 5.89
C HIS A 187 -2.91 17.71 4.46
N GLY A 188 -4.19 17.68 4.05
CA GLY A 188 -4.60 18.11 2.72
C GLY A 188 -4.46 17.02 1.64
N PRO A 189 -4.54 17.38 0.36
CA PRO A 189 -4.69 16.44 -0.74
C PRO A 189 -3.42 15.63 -1.01
N ALA A 190 -3.61 14.37 -1.40
CA ALA A 190 -2.55 13.54 -1.96
C ALA A 190 -2.18 13.97 -3.39
N ALA A 191 -0.92 13.75 -3.75
CA ALA A 191 -0.46 13.83 -5.13
C ALA A 191 -0.61 12.46 -5.82
N GLY A 192 -1.01 12.46 -7.09
CA GLY A 192 -1.06 11.26 -7.91
C GLY A 192 -0.16 11.37 -9.13
N ILE A 193 0.42 10.26 -9.55
CA ILE A 193 1.14 10.09 -10.82
C ILE A 193 0.32 9.11 -11.66
N ASP A 194 -0.25 9.61 -12.75
CA ASP A 194 -1.12 8.83 -13.64
C ASP A 194 -0.30 7.95 -14.60
N GLU A 195 0.58 7.14 -14.00
CA GLU A 195 1.37 6.13 -14.68
C GLU A 195 1.24 4.81 -13.91
N PRO A 196 1.19 3.64 -14.58
CA PRO A 196 1.03 2.33 -13.95
C PRO A 196 2.36 1.84 -13.36
N LEU A 197 2.84 2.52 -12.32
CA LEU A 197 4.12 2.22 -11.66
C LEU A 197 4.02 1.16 -10.55
N LEU A 198 2.82 0.66 -10.28
CA LEU A 198 2.55 -0.50 -9.44
C LEU A 198 2.02 -1.64 -10.31
N TYR A 199 2.61 -2.82 -10.20
CA TYR A 199 2.11 -4.07 -10.78
C TYR A 199 1.34 -4.81 -9.69
N TYR A 200 0.00 -4.71 -9.78
CA TYR A 200 -0.92 -5.24 -8.78
C TYR A 200 -1.36 -6.65 -9.14
N ARG A 201 -1.03 -7.62 -8.29
CA ARG A 201 -1.35 -9.03 -8.53
C ARG A 201 -2.80 -9.36 -8.20
N LEU A 202 -3.46 -10.00 -9.16
CA LEU A 202 -4.81 -10.53 -8.96
C LEU A 202 -4.72 -11.84 -8.16
N THR A 203 -5.23 -11.85 -6.94
CA THR A 203 -5.30 -13.06 -6.10
C THR A 203 -6.75 -13.39 -5.79
N ASN A 204 -7.08 -14.68 -5.76
CA ASN A 204 -8.42 -15.15 -5.39
C ASN A 204 -8.60 -15.31 -3.87
N THR A 205 -7.52 -15.18 -3.10
CA THR A 205 -7.46 -15.55 -1.66
C THR A 205 -7.29 -14.38 -0.69
N GLY A 206 -7.05 -13.15 -1.17
CA GLY A 206 -6.84 -11.97 -0.32
C GLY A 206 -8.13 -11.36 0.26
N LYS A 207 -7.98 -10.37 1.17
CA LYS A 207 -9.09 -9.55 1.73
C LYS A 207 -10.02 -8.98 0.63
N SER A 208 -9.49 -8.75 -0.57
CA SER A 208 -10.21 -8.25 -1.75
C SER A 208 -10.90 -9.34 -2.59
N GLY A 209 -10.68 -10.62 -2.32
CA GLY A 209 -11.18 -11.74 -3.14
C GLY A 209 -12.70 -11.89 -3.11
N SER A 210 -13.37 -11.50 -2.04
CA SER A 210 -14.83 -11.50 -1.94
C SER A 210 -15.37 -10.07 -2.07
N LYS A 211 -16.04 -9.78 -3.18
CA LYS A 211 -16.69 -8.47 -3.42
C LYS A 211 -17.69 -8.09 -2.33
N PHE A 212 -18.42 -9.07 -1.78
CA PHE A 212 -19.37 -8.85 -0.71
C PHE A 212 -18.68 -8.46 0.59
N HIS A 213 -17.61 -9.17 0.97
CA HIS A 213 -16.82 -8.87 2.16
C HIS A 213 -16.16 -7.48 2.06
N SER A 214 -15.48 -7.19 0.94
CA SER A 214 -14.86 -5.88 0.67
C SER A 214 -15.88 -4.74 0.72
N SER A 215 -17.11 -4.98 0.23
CA SER A 215 -18.22 -4.04 0.28
C SER A 215 -18.62 -3.71 1.74
N GLN A 216 -18.74 -4.73 2.60
CA GLN A 216 -19.02 -4.52 4.03
C GLN A 216 -17.89 -3.76 4.75
N MET A 217 -16.64 -4.07 4.43
CA MET A 217 -15.48 -3.36 4.96
C MET A 217 -15.52 -1.87 4.61
N THR A 218 -15.95 -1.51 3.38
CA THR A 218 -16.13 -0.10 2.99
C THR A 218 -17.14 0.63 3.88
N TYR A 219 -18.29 0.03 4.18
CA TYR A 219 -19.24 0.61 5.12
C TYR A 219 -18.63 0.78 6.52
N ARG A 220 -17.92 -0.26 7.00
CA ARG A 220 -17.24 -0.22 8.31
C ARG A 220 -16.17 0.87 8.35
N THR A 221 -15.43 1.12 7.26
CA THR A 221 -14.46 2.22 7.18
C THR A 221 -15.09 3.57 7.52
N TYR A 222 -16.29 3.87 7.00
CA TYR A 222 -17.00 5.10 7.37
C TYR A 222 -17.43 5.11 8.84
N ARG A 223 -17.82 3.94 9.40
CA ARG A 223 -18.16 3.82 10.83
C ARG A 223 -16.93 4.06 11.71
N CYS A 224 -15.80 3.44 11.39
CA CYS A 224 -14.53 3.64 12.10
C CYS A 224 -13.99 5.08 11.95
N LYS A 225 -14.30 5.74 10.82
CA LYS A 225 -14.00 7.17 10.65
C LYS A 225 -14.82 8.08 11.56
N GLY A 226 -15.87 7.57 12.20
CA GLY A 226 -16.72 8.31 13.13
C GLY A 226 -18.04 8.81 12.55
N TYR A 227 -18.39 8.49 11.31
CA TYR A 227 -19.67 8.87 10.74
C TYR A 227 -20.86 8.12 11.35
N GLY A 228 -21.98 8.80 11.52
CA GLY A 228 -23.26 8.20 11.95
C GLY A 228 -23.78 7.18 10.93
N ARG A 229 -24.69 6.26 11.37
CA ARG A 229 -25.18 5.16 10.52
C ARG A 229 -25.79 5.65 9.19
N VAL A 230 -26.58 6.72 9.22
CA VAL A 230 -27.26 7.27 8.02
C VAL A 230 -26.24 7.84 7.03
N VAL A 231 -25.28 8.64 7.53
CA VAL A 231 -24.22 9.22 6.69
C VAL A 231 -23.35 8.12 6.10
N SER A 232 -22.97 7.12 6.89
CA SER A 232 -22.16 5.97 6.40
C SER A 232 -22.89 5.20 5.31
N ALA A 233 -24.21 4.99 5.44
CA ALA A 233 -25.03 4.34 4.42
C ALA A 233 -25.08 5.17 3.12
N GLY A 234 -25.29 6.48 3.23
CA GLY A 234 -25.27 7.39 2.08
C GLY A 234 -23.94 7.39 1.34
N LEU A 235 -22.82 7.51 2.06
CA LEU A 235 -21.46 7.45 1.48
C LEU A 235 -21.19 6.10 0.83
N TYR A 236 -21.60 5.01 1.46
CA TYR A 236 -21.48 3.66 0.91
C TYR A 236 -22.22 3.48 -0.43
N VAL A 237 -23.44 4.00 -0.56
CA VAL A 237 -24.20 3.98 -1.82
C VAL A 237 -23.44 4.77 -2.90
N VAL A 238 -22.99 5.99 -2.58
CA VAL A 238 -22.23 6.82 -3.52
C VAL A 238 -20.92 6.12 -3.96
N TYR A 239 -20.21 5.49 -3.02
CA TYR A 239 -19.01 4.71 -3.32
C TYR A 239 -19.30 3.56 -4.29
N GLY A 240 -20.40 2.82 -4.06
CA GLY A 240 -20.82 1.72 -4.93
C GLY A 240 -21.14 2.19 -6.36
N VAL A 241 -21.91 3.28 -6.49
CA VAL A 241 -22.25 3.88 -7.81
C VAL A 241 -20.97 4.31 -8.54
N ASN A 242 -20.07 5.03 -7.87
CA ASN A 242 -18.78 5.46 -8.45
C ASN A 242 -17.89 4.27 -8.85
N GLY A 243 -17.93 3.19 -8.07
CA GLY A 243 -17.24 1.94 -8.39
C GLY A 243 -17.73 1.34 -9.72
N VAL A 244 -19.04 1.23 -9.89
CA VAL A 244 -19.66 0.74 -11.15
C VAL A 244 -19.29 1.64 -12.33
N LEU A 245 -19.43 2.96 -12.17
CA LEU A 245 -19.12 3.93 -13.25
C LEU A 245 -17.64 3.89 -13.65
N LYS A 246 -16.73 3.63 -12.72
CA LYS A 246 -15.30 3.49 -12.99
C LYS A 246 -15.01 2.26 -13.86
N TYR A 247 -15.69 1.14 -13.63
CA TYR A 247 -15.54 -0.07 -14.45
C TYR A 247 -16.20 0.02 -15.83
N LEU A 248 -17.23 0.85 -15.99
CA LEU A 248 -17.86 1.08 -17.30
C LEU A 248 -17.05 2.02 -18.20
N ARG A 249 -16.09 2.78 -17.64
CA ARG A 249 -15.24 3.73 -18.38
C ARG A 249 -13.81 3.20 -18.65
N ALA A 250 -13.45 2.07 -18.06
CA ALA A 250 -12.18 1.37 -18.25
C ALA A 250 -12.31 0.25 -19.27
#